data_29f649919ce33fa8a72a4f79ff052e27
#
_entry.id   29f649919ce33fa8a72a4f79ff052e27
#
_cell.length_a   1.000
_cell.length_b   1.000
_cell.length_c   1.000
_cell.angle_alpha   90.00
_cell.angle_beta   90.00
_cell.angle_gamma   90.00
#
_symmetry.space_group_name_H-M   'P 1'
#
loop_
_entity.id
_entity.type
_entity.pdbx_description
1 polymer ?
#
loop_
_entity_poly.entity_id
_entity_poly.type
_entity_poly.pdbx_seq_one_letter_code
_entity_poly.pdbx_strand_id
1 'polypeptide(L)'
;MRDARNKPPHRPHVAAAGLWIYGLHPARAALANKRRRIMRAVLTTRALEEIGAGLLGRVKHQIVDGEAVSRLLPQGAVHQGVALQCEGLPRRDLEETLAATAPGARIVLVLDQISDPHNAGAILRSAAAFGVAAVVVQDRNAPSESGVLAKAASGALDTVPYIDVVNLSRALEKLGELGFWRIALAGDGGQPLADGKIKGDIALVLGSEGSGIRRLVREHCDTAAFIPIDSRMESLNVSNAAAVALYELRR
;
A
#
# COMPACT_ATOMS: atom_id res chain seq x y z
N MET A 1 -0.34 28.32 -25.96
CA MET A 1 0.97 27.74 -25.66
C MET A 1 1.26 27.98 -24.18
N ARG A 2 0.92 27.02 -23.30
CA ARG A 2 1.20 27.09 -21.85
C ARG A 2 2.46 26.30 -21.57
N ASP A 3 3.38 26.95 -20.90
CA ASP A 3 4.78 26.60 -20.65
C ASP A 3 4.93 25.29 -19.86
N ALA A 4 5.54 24.29 -20.49
CA ALA A 4 5.78 22.95 -19.95
C ALA A 4 7.07 22.86 -19.09
N ARG A 5 7.59 23.98 -18.58
CA ARG A 5 8.87 24.07 -17.89
C ARG A 5 8.69 24.53 -16.45
N ASN A 6 8.33 23.61 -15.54
CA ASN A 6 8.78 23.62 -14.12
C ASN A 6 8.21 22.42 -13.34
N LYS A 7 8.58 21.19 -13.69
CA LYS A 7 8.46 20.09 -12.74
C LYS A 7 9.73 20.08 -11.89
N PRO A 8 9.64 20.26 -10.54
CA PRO A 8 10.82 20.14 -9.69
C PRO A 8 11.39 18.72 -9.77
N PRO A 9 12.72 18.55 -9.69
CA PRO A 9 13.34 17.24 -9.75
C PRO A 9 12.93 16.41 -8.53
N HIS A 10 12.16 15.36 -8.77
CA HIS A 10 11.78 14.39 -7.75
C HIS A 10 13.00 13.55 -7.34
N ARG A 11 13.28 13.50 -6.03
CA ARG A 11 14.28 12.59 -5.47
C ARG A 11 13.86 11.14 -5.76
N PRO A 12 14.78 10.27 -6.22
CA PRO A 12 14.49 8.85 -6.35
C PRO A 12 14.23 8.25 -4.96
N HIS A 13 13.11 7.56 -4.78
CA HIS A 13 12.71 6.94 -3.51
C HIS A 13 13.48 5.66 -3.14
N VAL A 14 14.50 5.29 -3.91
CA VAL A 14 15.31 4.09 -3.66
C VAL A 14 16.78 4.47 -3.54
N ALA A 15 17.43 4.01 -2.46
CA ALA A 15 18.87 4.13 -2.30
C ALA A 15 19.60 3.52 -3.50
N ALA A 16 20.77 4.09 -3.90
CA ALA A 16 21.60 3.65 -5.01
C ALA A 16 22.04 2.16 -4.98
N ALA A 17 21.82 1.45 -3.86
CA ALA A 17 22.12 0.03 -3.65
C ALA A 17 20.99 -0.93 -4.10
N GLY A 18 19.85 -0.42 -4.55
CA GLY A 18 18.68 -1.24 -4.90
C GLY A 18 17.85 -1.66 -3.67
N LEU A 19 16.59 -2.02 -3.92
CA LEU A 19 15.64 -2.51 -2.93
C LEU A 19 15.80 -4.02 -2.79
N TRP A 20 15.86 -4.53 -1.54
CA TRP A 20 15.77 -5.95 -1.27
C TRP A 20 14.35 -6.33 -0.83
N ILE A 21 13.69 -7.19 -1.63
CA ILE A 21 12.42 -7.83 -1.27
C ILE A 21 12.72 -9.26 -0.81
N TYR A 22 12.17 -9.68 0.32
CA TYR A 22 12.45 -10.98 0.91
C TYR A 22 11.21 -11.66 1.49
N GLY A 23 11.27 -13.00 1.57
CA GLY A 23 10.16 -13.87 1.96
C GLY A 23 9.38 -14.39 0.75
N LEU A 24 8.84 -15.60 0.87
CA LEU A 24 8.25 -16.33 -0.26
C LEU A 24 7.09 -15.60 -0.94
N HIS A 25 6.12 -15.10 -0.17
CA HIS A 25 4.95 -14.40 -0.74
C HIS A 25 5.33 -13.09 -1.44
N PRO A 26 6.12 -12.17 -0.80
CA PRO A 26 6.58 -10.97 -1.50
C PRO A 26 7.42 -11.28 -2.74
N ALA A 27 8.30 -12.28 -2.67
CA ALA A 27 9.12 -12.67 -3.81
C ALA A 27 8.28 -13.20 -4.98
N ARG A 28 7.30 -14.07 -4.72
CA ARG A 28 6.38 -14.57 -5.76
C ARG A 28 5.60 -13.42 -6.42
N ALA A 29 5.05 -12.50 -5.62
CA ALA A 29 4.31 -11.36 -6.14
C ALA A 29 5.20 -10.45 -7.00
N ALA A 30 6.41 -10.14 -6.52
CA ALA A 30 7.38 -9.34 -7.25
C ALA A 30 7.80 -9.99 -8.58
N LEU A 31 8.06 -11.31 -8.59
CA LEU A 31 8.40 -12.07 -9.80
C LEU A 31 7.24 -12.12 -10.81
N ALA A 32 6.01 -12.18 -10.34
CA ALA A 32 4.82 -12.19 -11.20
C ALA A 32 4.48 -10.79 -11.74
N ASN A 33 4.95 -9.72 -11.10
CA ASN A 33 4.64 -8.35 -11.48
C ASN A 33 5.52 -7.89 -12.65
N LYS A 34 4.94 -7.81 -13.85
CA LYS A 34 5.64 -7.36 -15.07
C LYS A 34 6.18 -5.93 -15.00
N ARG A 35 5.70 -5.12 -14.05
CA ARG A 35 6.18 -3.74 -13.84
C ARG A 35 7.40 -3.67 -12.91
N ARG A 36 7.70 -4.77 -12.18
CA ARG A 36 8.85 -4.85 -11.27
C ARG A 36 10.10 -5.25 -12.03
N ARG A 37 11.11 -4.38 -12.02
CA ARG A 37 12.43 -4.71 -12.54
C ARG A 37 13.25 -5.40 -11.47
N ILE A 38 13.47 -6.71 -11.68
CA ILE A 38 14.30 -7.53 -10.79
C ILE A 38 15.69 -7.64 -11.40
N MET A 39 16.71 -7.22 -10.65
CA MET A 39 18.11 -7.24 -11.08
C MET A 39 18.70 -8.63 -10.87
N ARG A 40 18.46 -9.25 -9.72
CA ARG A 40 18.88 -10.62 -9.40
C ARG A 40 18.06 -11.22 -8.27
N ALA A 41 18.08 -12.55 -8.19
CA ALA A 41 17.54 -13.33 -7.08
C ALA A 41 18.67 -14.10 -6.39
N VAL A 42 18.63 -14.18 -5.07
CA VAL A 42 19.49 -15.02 -4.24
C VAL A 42 18.59 -15.90 -3.40
N LEU A 43 18.71 -17.21 -3.51
CA LEU A 43 17.75 -18.12 -2.88
C LEU A 43 18.39 -19.47 -2.53
N THR A 44 17.78 -20.16 -1.58
CA THR A 44 18.14 -21.53 -1.23
C THR A 44 17.46 -22.51 -2.20
N THR A 45 17.98 -23.74 -2.28
CA THR A 45 17.37 -24.81 -3.07
C THR A 45 15.89 -25.01 -2.72
N ARG A 46 15.57 -25.04 -1.43
CA ARG A 46 14.19 -25.17 -0.94
C ARG A 46 13.30 -24.00 -1.42
N ALA A 47 13.79 -22.76 -1.32
CA ALA A 47 13.03 -21.59 -1.78
C ALA A 47 12.83 -21.61 -3.31
N LEU A 48 13.80 -22.14 -4.09
CA LEU A 48 13.65 -22.35 -5.53
C LEU A 48 12.52 -23.33 -5.84
N GLU A 49 12.46 -24.45 -5.13
CA GLU A 49 11.39 -25.44 -5.27
C GLU A 49 10.02 -24.84 -4.95
N GLU A 50 9.92 -24.08 -3.84
CA GLU A 50 8.68 -23.45 -3.42
C GLU A 50 8.22 -22.32 -4.37
N ILE A 51 9.13 -21.51 -4.91
CA ILE A 51 8.81 -20.45 -5.89
C ILE A 51 8.47 -21.03 -7.24
N GLY A 52 9.21 -22.04 -7.67
CA GLY A 52 9.13 -22.66 -8.97
C GLY A 52 10.04 -21.98 -10.01
N ALA A 53 10.84 -22.76 -10.71
CA ALA A 53 11.80 -22.26 -11.70
C ALA A 53 11.14 -21.45 -12.84
N GLY A 54 9.90 -21.78 -13.19
CA GLY A 54 9.14 -21.07 -14.22
C GLY A 54 8.86 -19.60 -13.87
N LEU A 55 8.66 -19.29 -12.58
CA LEU A 55 8.41 -17.91 -12.14
C LEU A 55 9.69 -17.07 -12.14
N LEU A 56 10.85 -17.67 -11.89
CA LEU A 56 12.14 -16.98 -12.01
C LEU A 56 12.45 -16.60 -13.48
N GLY A 57 12.04 -17.43 -14.43
CA GLY A 57 12.21 -17.17 -15.85
C GLY A 57 13.64 -16.80 -16.24
N ARG A 58 13.83 -15.56 -16.75
CA ARG A 58 15.16 -15.05 -17.16
C ARG A 58 15.88 -14.25 -16.08
N VAL A 59 15.35 -14.20 -14.86
CA VAL A 59 16.01 -13.47 -13.75
C VAL A 59 17.32 -14.17 -13.41
N LYS A 60 18.43 -13.42 -13.42
CA LYS A 60 19.72 -13.92 -12.94
C LYS A 60 19.58 -14.35 -11.49
N HIS A 61 19.92 -15.59 -11.17
CA HIS A 61 19.79 -16.10 -9.80
C HIS A 61 21.01 -16.90 -9.34
N GLN A 62 21.18 -16.94 -8.04
CA GLN A 62 22.23 -17.72 -7.37
C GLN A 62 21.58 -18.59 -6.31
N ILE A 63 21.96 -19.87 -6.29
CA ILE A 63 21.60 -20.81 -5.22
C ILE A 63 22.69 -20.77 -4.15
N VAL A 64 22.29 -20.49 -2.93
CA VAL A 64 23.21 -20.32 -1.78
C VAL A 64 22.55 -20.94 -0.53
N ASP A 65 23.30 -21.00 0.57
CA ASP A 65 22.76 -21.35 1.88
C ASP A 65 21.96 -20.20 2.51
N GLY A 66 21.21 -20.50 3.58
CA GLY A 66 20.38 -19.50 4.26
C GLY A 66 21.18 -18.37 4.90
N GLU A 67 22.43 -18.66 5.36
CA GLU A 67 23.29 -17.66 5.97
C GLU A 67 23.76 -16.61 4.95
N ALA A 68 24.10 -17.04 3.74
CA ALA A 68 24.44 -16.14 2.64
C ALA A 68 23.26 -15.24 2.26
N VAL A 69 22.00 -15.72 2.31
CA VAL A 69 20.80 -14.87 2.14
C VAL A 69 20.69 -13.87 3.28
N SER A 70 20.88 -14.30 4.55
CA SER A 70 20.80 -13.42 5.72
C SER A 70 21.78 -12.25 5.65
N ARG A 71 23.01 -12.48 5.15
CA ARG A 71 24.06 -11.44 5.02
C ARG A 71 23.69 -10.29 4.07
N LEU A 72 22.71 -10.47 3.19
CA LEU A 72 22.23 -9.45 2.25
C LEU A 72 21.13 -8.55 2.83
N LEU A 73 20.58 -8.92 3.98
CA LEU A 73 19.36 -8.34 4.53
C LEU A 73 19.63 -7.73 5.93
N PRO A 74 18.74 -6.84 6.40
CA PRO A 74 18.83 -6.37 7.77
C PRO A 74 18.82 -7.52 8.79
N GLN A 75 19.51 -7.32 9.90
CA GLN A 75 19.56 -8.31 10.99
C GLN A 75 18.14 -8.68 11.45
N GLY A 76 17.88 -9.97 11.62
CA GLY A 76 16.57 -10.47 12.03
C GLY A 76 15.53 -10.58 10.91
N ALA A 77 15.89 -10.30 9.65
CA ALA A 77 14.96 -10.42 8.54
C ALA A 77 14.49 -11.87 8.32
N VAL A 78 13.18 -12.10 8.36
CA VAL A 78 12.57 -13.41 8.11
C VAL A 78 12.43 -13.65 6.61
N HIS A 79 13.53 -14.05 5.95
CA HIS A 79 13.64 -14.14 4.49
C HIS A 79 13.11 -15.45 3.88
N GLN A 80 12.89 -16.49 4.65
CA GLN A 80 12.39 -17.79 4.18
C GLN A 80 13.21 -18.35 2.99
N GLY A 81 14.52 -18.13 2.99
CA GLY A 81 15.44 -18.60 1.98
C GLY A 81 15.45 -17.82 0.65
N VAL A 82 14.83 -16.66 0.53
CA VAL A 82 14.83 -15.88 -0.71
C VAL A 82 14.98 -14.38 -0.46
N ALA A 83 15.79 -13.74 -1.31
CA ALA A 83 15.95 -12.30 -1.44
C ALA A 83 16.05 -11.89 -2.90
N LEU A 84 15.28 -10.89 -3.31
CA LEU A 84 15.28 -10.31 -4.65
C LEU A 84 15.84 -8.89 -4.57
N GLN A 85 16.85 -8.59 -5.37
CA GLN A 85 17.31 -7.22 -5.57
C GLN A 85 16.53 -6.59 -6.72
N CYS A 86 15.79 -5.52 -6.42
CA CYS A 86 14.84 -4.88 -7.34
C CYS A 86 15.08 -3.38 -7.44
N GLU A 87 14.59 -2.78 -8.53
CA GLU A 87 14.27 -1.35 -8.54
C GLU A 87 12.90 -1.12 -7.88
N GLY A 88 12.66 0.11 -7.40
CA GLY A 88 11.34 0.51 -6.94
C GLY A 88 10.30 0.43 -8.06
N LEU A 89 9.03 0.24 -7.69
CA LEU A 89 7.95 0.25 -8.66
C LEU A 89 7.86 1.64 -9.34
N PRO A 90 7.60 1.68 -10.64
CA PRO A 90 7.35 2.94 -11.32
C PRO A 90 6.11 3.62 -10.72
N ARG A 91 6.20 4.93 -10.52
CA ARG A 91 5.07 5.72 -10.02
C ARG A 91 3.82 5.51 -10.87
N ARG A 92 2.69 5.62 -10.22
CA ARG A 92 1.38 5.55 -10.87
C ARG A 92 0.67 6.89 -10.70
N ASP A 93 -0.01 7.29 -11.74
CA ASP A 93 -0.98 8.37 -11.67
C ASP A 93 -2.32 7.85 -11.12
N LEU A 94 -2.99 8.66 -10.30
CA LEU A 94 -4.26 8.28 -9.66
C LEU A 94 -5.39 8.13 -10.68
N GLU A 95 -5.53 9.11 -11.57
CA GLU A 95 -6.60 9.15 -12.57
C GLU A 95 -6.44 8.01 -13.58
N GLU A 96 -5.22 7.83 -14.11
CA GLU A 96 -4.91 6.74 -15.04
C GLU A 96 -5.16 5.37 -14.40
N THR A 97 -4.79 5.20 -13.11
CA THR A 97 -5.01 3.95 -12.39
C THR A 97 -6.49 3.64 -12.22
N LEU A 98 -7.29 4.65 -11.84
CA LEU A 98 -8.73 4.48 -11.64
C LEU A 98 -9.49 4.32 -12.96
N ALA A 99 -9.05 4.99 -14.03
CA ALA A 99 -9.61 4.81 -15.37
C ALA A 99 -9.42 3.39 -15.93
N ALA A 100 -8.31 2.73 -15.55
CA ALA A 100 -8.03 1.34 -15.93
C ALA A 100 -8.79 0.31 -15.08
N THR A 101 -9.47 0.74 -14.01
CA THR A 101 -10.25 -0.14 -13.12
C THR A 101 -11.73 -0.12 -13.54
N ALA A 102 -12.35 -1.30 -13.62
CA ALA A 102 -13.79 -1.39 -13.97
C ALA A 102 -14.63 -0.52 -13.02
N PRO A 103 -15.59 0.26 -13.53
CA PRO A 103 -16.45 1.09 -12.71
C PRO A 103 -17.39 0.24 -11.85
N GLY A 104 -17.78 0.80 -10.70
CA GLY A 104 -18.79 0.24 -9.81
C GLY A 104 -18.21 -0.31 -8.51
N ALA A 105 -18.64 0.27 -7.38
CA ALA A 105 -18.28 -0.11 -6.01
C ALA A 105 -16.74 -0.20 -5.77
N ARG A 106 -15.96 0.67 -6.43
CA ARG A 106 -14.51 0.78 -6.20
C ARG A 106 -14.25 1.38 -4.82
N ILE A 107 -13.27 0.84 -4.12
CA ILE A 107 -12.78 1.42 -2.88
C ILE A 107 -11.36 1.91 -3.10
N VAL A 108 -11.07 3.15 -2.71
CA VAL A 108 -9.73 3.72 -2.60
C VAL A 108 -9.46 3.98 -1.12
N LEU A 109 -8.32 3.52 -0.62
CA LEU A 109 -7.85 3.91 0.71
C LEU A 109 -6.95 5.13 0.60
N VAL A 110 -7.16 6.12 1.47
CA VAL A 110 -6.31 7.31 1.59
C VAL A 110 -5.70 7.31 2.97
N LEU A 111 -4.37 7.21 3.05
CA LEU A 111 -3.64 7.08 4.31
C LEU A 111 -3.00 8.41 4.69
N ASP A 112 -3.48 9.01 5.77
CA ASP A 112 -2.97 10.29 6.26
C ASP A 112 -2.00 10.09 7.43
N GLN A 113 -0.71 10.38 7.19
CA GLN A 113 0.38 10.29 8.17
C GLN A 113 0.61 8.89 8.78
N ILE A 114 0.32 7.85 8.04
CA ILE A 114 0.65 6.47 8.45
C ILE A 114 2.09 6.19 8.00
N SER A 115 3.04 6.35 8.91
CA SER A 115 4.49 6.27 8.62
C SER A 115 5.12 4.93 8.97
N ASP A 116 4.47 4.10 9.79
CA ASP A 116 4.97 2.77 10.13
C ASP A 116 4.78 1.80 8.96
N PRO A 117 5.88 1.19 8.43
CA PRO A 117 5.79 0.24 7.34
C PRO A 117 5.05 -1.06 7.71
N HIS A 118 4.95 -1.41 8.98
CA HIS A 118 4.18 -2.56 9.43
C HIS A 118 2.67 -2.28 9.30
N ASN A 119 2.21 -1.12 9.76
CA ASN A 119 0.80 -0.73 9.61
C ASN A 119 0.42 -0.55 8.14
N ALA A 120 1.23 0.17 7.36
CA ALA A 120 0.98 0.36 5.92
C ALA A 120 0.98 -0.99 5.17
N GLY A 121 1.89 -1.90 5.51
CA GLY A 121 1.94 -3.24 4.92
C GLY A 121 0.72 -4.09 5.27
N ALA A 122 0.26 -4.07 6.53
CA ALA A 122 -0.95 -4.77 6.96
C ALA A 122 -2.21 -4.19 6.28
N ILE A 123 -2.29 -2.86 6.12
CA ILE A 123 -3.36 -2.20 5.36
C ILE A 123 -3.34 -2.64 3.89
N LEU A 124 -2.18 -2.65 3.24
CA LEU A 124 -2.04 -3.14 1.87
C LEU A 124 -2.51 -4.59 1.73
N ARG A 125 -2.16 -5.45 2.69
CA ARG A 125 -2.62 -6.85 2.68
C ARG A 125 -4.14 -6.96 2.79
N SER A 126 -4.78 -6.17 3.66
CA SER A 126 -6.24 -6.08 3.75
C SER A 126 -6.84 -5.50 2.47
N ALA A 127 -6.20 -4.46 1.91
CA ALA A 127 -6.61 -3.87 0.63
C ALA A 127 -6.63 -4.89 -0.52
N ALA A 128 -5.61 -5.75 -0.61
CA ALA A 128 -5.57 -6.84 -1.59
C ALA A 128 -6.70 -7.85 -1.36
N ALA A 129 -6.92 -8.26 -0.10
CA ALA A 129 -7.94 -9.24 0.27
C ALA A 129 -9.37 -8.77 -0.05
N PHE A 130 -9.63 -7.46 0.09
CA PHE A 130 -10.94 -6.85 -0.16
C PHE A 130 -11.05 -6.16 -1.53
N GLY A 131 -10.10 -6.37 -2.44
CA GLY A 131 -10.17 -5.86 -3.82
C GLY A 131 -10.20 -4.32 -3.90
N VAL A 132 -9.39 -3.64 -3.09
CA VAL A 132 -9.24 -2.17 -3.12
C VAL A 132 -8.58 -1.76 -4.43
N ALA A 133 -9.10 -0.73 -5.08
CA ALA A 133 -8.63 -0.26 -6.38
C ALA A 133 -7.26 0.43 -6.31
N ALA A 134 -7.00 1.19 -5.23
CA ALA A 134 -5.73 1.85 -4.97
C ALA A 134 -5.57 2.22 -3.49
N VAL A 135 -4.33 2.33 -3.04
CA VAL A 135 -3.95 2.94 -1.76
C VAL A 135 -3.17 4.21 -2.07
N VAL A 136 -3.67 5.35 -1.61
CA VAL A 136 -3.10 6.69 -1.82
C VAL A 136 -2.42 7.15 -0.54
N VAL A 137 -1.18 7.61 -0.66
CA VAL A 137 -0.37 8.07 0.48
C VAL A 137 0.30 9.40 0.16
N GLN A 138 0.71 10.15 1.18
CA GLN A 138 1.50 11.35 0.98
C GLN A 138 2.99 11.00 0.94
N ASP A 139 3.70 11.41 -0.13
CA ASP A 139 5.10 11.05 -0.40
C ASP A 139 6.09 11.36 0.74
N ARG A 140 5.85 12.41 1.54
CA ARG A 140 6.75 12.83 2.62
C ARG A 140 6.58 12.06 3.93
N ASN A 141 5.39 11.55 4.20
CA ASN A 141 4.99 10.99 5.49
C ASN A 141 4.54 9.53 5.41
N ALA A 142 4.63 8.92 4.24
CA ALA A 142 4.37 7.50 4.06
C ALA A 142 5.68 6.71 4.08
N PRO A 143 5.65 5.44 4.48
CA PRO A 143 6.81 4.59 4.37
C PRO A 143 7.17 4.43 2.91
N SER A 144 8.44 4.73 2.59
CA SER A 144 8.98 4.44 1.28
C SER A 144 8.97 2.94 1.01
N GLU A 145 8.96 2.57 -0.26
CA GLU A 145 9.08 1.18 -0.65
C GLU A 145 10.35 0.56 -0.06
N SER A 146 10.17 -0.48 0.74
CA SER A 146 11.23 -1.15 1.49
C SER A 146 10.96 -2.63 1.63
N GLY A 147 11.99 -3.42 1.96
CA GLY A 147 11.81 -4.84 2.24
C GLY A 147 10.89 -5.11 3.44
N VAL A 148 10.87 -4.22 4.43
CA VAL A 148 9.98 -4.31 5.60
C VAL A 148 8.53 -4.11 5.17
N LEU A 149 8.24 -3.06 4.39
CA LEU A 149 6.90 -2.81 3.83
C LEU A 149 6.46 -3.98 2.95
N ALA A 150 7.29 -4.45 2.03
CA ALA A 150 6.99 -5.58 1.15
C ALA A 150 6.71 -6.87 1.95
N LYS A 151 7.49 -7.12 3.01
CA LYS A 151 7.30 -8.29 3.89
C LYS A 151 5.99 -8.20 4.65
N ALA A 152 5.67 -7.05 5.25
CA ALA A 152 4.42 -6.82 5.98
C ALA A 152 3.19 -6.93 5.06
N ALA A 153 3.30 -6.41 3.83
CA ALA A 153 2.25 -6.48 2.82
C ALA A 153 2.05 -7.89 2.23
N SER A 154 2.98 -8.85 2.48
CA SER A 154 2.86 -10.24 2.03
C SER A 154 2.55 -10.41 0.52
N GLY A 155 3.13 -9.55 -0.33
CA GLY A 155 2.94 -9.52 -1.77
C GLY A 155 1.92 -8.48 -2.27
N ALA A 156 1.11 -7.91 -1.40
CA ALA A 156 0.11 -6.91 -1.78
C ALA A 156 0.72 -5.63 -2.38
N LEU A 157 1.96 -5.28 -2.03
CA LEU A 157 2.67 -4.14 -2.60
C LEU A 157 2.86 -4.26 -4.12
N ASP A 158 2.97 -5.47 -4.64
CA ASP A 158 3.14 -5.75 -6.06
C ASP A 158 1.81 -5.96 -6.80
N THR A 159 0.69 -6.08 -6.10
CA THR A 159 -0.63 -6.35 -6.67
C THR A 159 -1.60 -5.17 -6.55
N VAL A 160 -1.56 -4.43 -5.43
CA VAL A 160 -2.40 -3.26 -5.19
C VAL A 160 -1.63 -1.99 -5.62
N PRO A 161 -2.22 -1.11 -6.43
CA PRO A 161 -1.62 0.19 -6.73
C PRO A 161 -1.36 0.99 -5.46
N TYR A 162 -0.09 1.27 -5.16
CA TYR A 162 0.36 2.15 -4.08
C TYR A 162 0.81 3.46 -4.69
N ILE A 163 0.07 4.55 -4.45
CA ILE A 163 0.17 5.81 -5.19
C ILE A 163 0.63 6.92 -4.26
N ASP A 164 1.82 7.45 -4.52
CA ASP A 164 2.36 8.60 -3.81
C ASP A 164 1.83 9.91 -4.41
N VAL A 165 1.23 10.75 -3.57
CA VAL A 165 0.79 12.09 -3.96
C VAL A 165 1.48 13.15 -3.10
N VAL A 166 1.69 14.34 -3.67
CA VAL A 166 2.27 15.47 -2.94
C VAL A 166 1.29 16.02 -1.90
N ASN A 167 -0.02 16.00 -2.20
CA ASN A 167 -1.05 16.62 -1.38
C ASN A 167 -2.32 15.76 -1.37
N LEU A 168 -2.69 15.25 -0.17
CA LEU A 168 -3.88 14.42 0.01
C LEU A 168 -5.18 15.20 -0.20
N SER A 169 -5.25 16.47 0.18
CA SER A 169 -6.46 17.29 -0.03
C SER A 169 -6.78 17.40 -1.52
N ARG A 170 -5.78 17.68 -2.36
CA ARG A 170 -5.96 17.70 -3.82
C ARG A 170 -6.32 16.32 -4.40
N ALA A 171 -5.76 15.25 -3.84
CA ALA A 171 -6.14 13.89 -4.26
C ALA A 171 -7.60 13.59 -3.91
N LEU A 172 -8.09 14.05 -2.75
CA LEU A 172 -9.48 13.93 -2.34
C LEU A 172 -10.41 14.78 -3.21
N GLU A 173 -10.04 16.02 -3.55
CA GLU A 173 -10.79 16.84 -4.52
C GLU A 173 -10.95 16.09 -5.84
N LYS A 174 -9.86 15.51 -6.34
CA LYS A 174 -9.86 14.75 -7.58
C LYS A 174 -10.73 13.49 -7.50
N LEU A 175 -10.68 12.76 -6.38
CA LEU A 175 -11.56 11.61 -6.14
C LEU A 175 -13.03 12.03 -6.12
N GLY A 176 -13.36 13.20 -5.54
CA GLY A 176 -14.72 13.78 -5.60
C GLY A 176 -15.16 14.08 -7.03
N GLU A 177 -14.31 14.71 -7.85
CA GLU A 177 -14.58 14.95 -9.28
C GLU A 177 -14.81 13.66 -10.07
N LEU A 178 -14.15 12.57 -9.67
CA LEU A 178 -14.33 11.22 -10.25
C LEU A 178 -15.54 10.47 -9.69
N GLY A 179 -16.34 11.09 -8.81
CA GLY A 179 -17.57 10.52 -8.26
C GLY A 179 -17.39 9.64 -7.04
N PHE A 180 -16.22 9.67 -6.39
CA PHE A 180 -16.01 8.94 -5.15
C PHE A 180 -16.63 9.66 -3.95
N TRP A 181 -17.39 8.95 -3.13
CA TRP A 181 -17.84 9.43 -1.83
C TRP A 181 -16.69 9.30 -0.81
N ARG A 182 -16.30 10.42 -0.22
CA ARG A 182 -15.10 10.52 0.63
C ARG A 182 -15.49 10.44 2.10
N ILE A 183 -15.04 9.40 2.79
CA ILE A 183 -15.40 9.10 4.17
C ILE A 183 -14.16 9.21 5.06
N ALA A 184 -14.20 10.06 6.06
CA ALA A 184 -13.22 10.10 7.14
C ALA A 184 -13.56 9.03 8.17
N LEU A 185 -12.69 8.03 8.38
CA LEU A 185 -12.84 7.06 9.45
C LEU A 185 -12.19 7.60 10.73
N ALA A 186 -13.01 8.03 11.68
CA ALA A 186 -12.55 8.68 12.91
C ALA A 186 -13.49 8.34 14.07
N GLY A 187 -12.93 8.17 15.28
CA GLY A 187 -13.71 7.79 16.47
C GLY A 187 -14.79 8.80 16.88
N ASP A 188 -14.62 10.07 16.49
CA ASP A 188 -15.58 11.16 16.63
C ASP A 188 -16.48 11.36 15.38
N GLY A 189 -16.59 10.36 14.53
CA GLY A 189 -17.46 10.36 13.36
C GLY A 189 -18.95 10.50 13.72
N GLY A 190 -19.73 11.07 12.79
CA GLY A 190 -21.15 11.38 13.04
C GLY A 190 -22.08 10.17 13.09
N GLN A 191 -21.70 9.03 12.49
CA GLN A 191 -22.53 7.82 12.42
C GLN A 191 -21.65 6.56 12.31
N PRO A 192 -22.16 5.40 12.75
CA PRO A 192 -21.51 4.12 12.50
C PRO A 192 -21.31 3.89 11.00
N LEU A 193 -20.16 3.35 10.61
CA LEU A 193 -19.87 3.05 9.22
C LEU A 193 -20.90 2.12 8.58
N ALA A 194 -21.40 1.16 9.34
CA ALA A 194 -22.42 0.19 8.94
C ALA A 194 -23.75 0.82 8.53
N ASP A 195 -24.12 1.97 9.13
CA ASP A 195 -25.40 2.63 8.90
C ASP A 195 -25.41 3.49 7.62
N GLY A 196 -24.25 3.76 7.06
CA GLY A 196 -24.08 4.70 5.96
C GLY A 196 -24.73 4.29 4.65
N LYS A 197 -25.08 2.99 4.42
CA LYS A 197 -25.65 2.43 3.19
C LYS A 197 -25.04 3.03 1.92
N ILE A 198 -23.72 3.24 1.94
CA ILE A 198 -23.00 3.97 0.90
C ILE A 198 -22.92 3.07 -0.33
N LYS A 199 -23.44 3.56 -1.44
CA LYS A 199 -23.42 2.89 -2.73
C LYS A 199 -22.46 3.61 -3.68
N GLY A 200 -21.82 2.86 -4.57
CA GLY A 200 -20.91 3.41 -5.57
C GLY A 200 -19.45 3.40 -5.11
N ASP A 201 -18.68 4.32 -5.67
CA ASP A 201 -17.25 4.42 -5.44
C ASP A 201 -16.95 5.16 -4.12
N ILE A 202 -16.04 4.63 -3.32
CA ILE A 202 -15.74 5.14 -1.98
C ILE A 202 -14.25 5.44 -1.85
N ALA A 203 -13.92 6.61 -1.32
CA ALA A 203 -12.60 6.94 -0.82
C ALA A 203 -12.63 6.93 0.72
N LEU A 204 -12.05 5.90 1.34
CA LEU A 204 -11.97 5.78 2.79
C LEU A 204 -10.65 6.37 3.29
N VAL A 205 -10.73 7.40 4.12
CA VAL A 205 -9.59 8.09 4.69
C VAL A 205 -9.30 7.55 6.09
N LEU A 206 -8.06 7.15 6.31
CA LEU A 206 -7.54 6.63 7.57
C LEU A 206 -6.42 7.55 8.08
N GLY A 207 -6.49 7.95 9.33
CA GLY A 207 -5.47 8.77 9.97
C GLY A 207 -4.47 7.97 10.79
N SER A 208 -3.41 8.64 11.26
CA SER A 208 -2.41 8.04 12.14
C SER A 208 -2.98 7.74 13.53
N GLU A 209 -2.34 6.78 14.22
CA GLU A 209 -2.62 6.50 15.62
C GLU A 209 -2.29 7.73 16.48
N GLY A 210 -3.21 8.13 17.33
CA GLY A 210 -3.07 9.29 18.23
C GLY A 210 -3.54 10.62 17.62
N SER A 211 -2.96 11.12 16.52
CA SER A 211 -3.37 12.40 15.93
C SER A 211 -4.56 12.31 14.98
N GLY A 212 -4.94 11.11 14.54
CA GLY A 212 -6.05 10.91 13.62
C GLY A 212 -5.81 11.51 12.23
N ILE A 213 -6.88 11.97 11.60
CA ILE A 213 -6.89 12.60 10.28
C ILE A 213 -6.66 14.10 10.47
N ARG A 214 -5.70 14.67 9.73
CA ARG A 214 -5.45 16.13 9.77
C ARG A 214 -6.70 16.91 9.36
N ARG A 215 -6.92 18.08 10.03
CA ARG A 215 -8.08 18.94 9.81
C ARG A 215 -8.33 19.23 8.33
N LEU A 216 -7.31 19.67 7.59
CA LEU A 216 -7.45 19.99 6.16
C LEU A 216 -7.81 18.78 5.30
N VAL A 217 -7.35 17.58 5.64
CA VAL A 217 -7.71 16.34 4.93
C VAL A 217 -9.17 15.98 5.23
N ARG A 218 -9.58 16.11 6.49
CA ARG A 218 -10.95 15.84 6.94
C ARG A 218 -11.98 16.79 6.31
N GLU A 219 -11.64 18.07 6.14
CA GLU A 219 -12.48 19.09 5.49
C GLU A 219 -12.79 18.76 4.01
N HIS A 220 -11.99 17.91 3.36
CA HIS A 220 -12.23 17.43 2.00
C HIS A 220 -13.02 16.11 1.95
N CYS A 221 -13.49 15.60 3.08
CA CYS A 221 -14.37 14.45 3.14
C CYS A 221 -15.84 14.88 3.13
N ASP A 222 -16.69 14.08 2.51
CA ASP A 222 -18.13 14.33 2.42
C ASP A 222 -18.83 13.98 3.74
N THR A 223 -18.29 13.03 4.49
CA THR A 223 -18.81 12.59 5.78
C THR A 223 -17.71 12.02 6.67
N ALA A 224 -18.01 11.90 7.96
CA ALA A 224 -17.19 11.16 8.91
C ALA A 224 -18.00 10.00 9.51
N ALA A 225 -17.38 8.84 9.61
CA ALA A 225 -17.97 7.64 10.19
C ALA A 225 -17.02 7.01 11.21
N PHE A 226 -17.56 6.19 12.11
CA PHE A 226 -16.79 5.47 13.10
C PHE A 226 -17.11 3.97 13.11
N ILE A 227 -16.19 3.18 13.63
CA ILE A 227 -16.41 1.77 13.97
C ILE A 227 -16.85 1.73 15.44
N PRO A 228 -18.04 1.22 15.77
CA PRO A 228 -18.44 1.06 17.17
C PRO A 228 -17.48 0.10 17.90
N ILE A 229 -16.87 0.58 18.97
CA ILE A 229 -15.99 -0.20 19.85
C ILE A 229 -16.41 -0.02 21.30
N ASP A 230 -15.96 -0.92 22.17
CA ASP A 230 -16.22 -0.82 23.60
C ASP A 230 -15.54 0.43 24.19
N SER A 231 -16.27 1.18 25.04
CA SER A 231 -15.81 2.44 25.62
C SER A 231 -14.58 2.34 26.52
N ARG A 232 -14.16 1.13 26.90
CA ARG A 232 -12.90 0.87 27.62
C ARG A 232 -11.66 1.03 26.75
N MET A 233 -11.83 1.10 25.43
CA MET A 233 -10.75 1.30 24.46
C MET A 233 -10.96 2.63 23.74
N GLU A 234 -9.91 3.42 23.65
CA GLU A 234 -9.95 4.73 22.95
C GLU A 234 -9.95 4.58 21.42
N SER A 235 -9.24 3.58 20.90
CA SER A 235 -9.09 3.37 19.47
C SER A 235 -8.68 1.93 19.14
N LEU A 236 -8.82 1.57 17.88
CA LEU A 236 -8.18 0.39 17.26
C LEU A 236 -6.85 0.77 16.64
N ASN A 237 -5.92 -0.18 16.57
CA ASN A 237 -4.78 -0.05 15.66
C ASN A 237 -5.28 0.23 14.24
N VAL A 238 -4.65 1.14 13.52
CA VAL A 238 -5.12 1.64 12.21
C VAL A 238 -5.26 0.53 11.16
N SER A 239 -4.39 -0.49 11.18
CA SER A 239 -4.49 -1.61 10.25
C SER A 239 -5.69 -2.51 10.55
N ASN A 240 -6.04 -2.69 11.82
CA ASN A 240 -7.24 -3.41 12.23
C ASN A 240 -8.50 -2.61 11.88
N ALA A 241 -8.50 -1.30 12.12
CA ALA A 241 -9.59 -0.41 11.72
C ALA A 241 -9.82 -0.47 10.20
N ALA A 242 -8.75 -0.46 9.40
CA ALA A 242 -8.83 -0.60 7.95
C ALA A 242 -9.47 -1.94 7.54
N ALA A 243 -9.06 -3.05 8.16
CA ALA A 243 -9.60 -4.38 7.85
C ALA A 243 -11.11 -4.49 8.18
N VAL A 244 -11.51 -3.99 9.36
CA VAL A 244 -12.92 -3.98 9.79
C VAL A 244 -13.77 -3.09 8.87
N ALA A 245 -13.28 -1.89 8.56
CA ALA A 245 -13.98 -0.97 7.67
C ALA A 245 -14.14 -1.53 6.24
N LEU A 246 -13.09 -2.16 5.69
CA LEU A 246 -13.14 -2.79 4.38
C LEU A 246 -14.11 -3.97 4.35
N TYR A 247 -14.14 -4.78 5.41
CA TYR A 247 -15.10 -5.87 5.54
C TYR A 247 -16.54 -5.34 5.52
N GLU A 248 -16.83 -4.27 6.28
CA GLU A 248 -18.15 -3.67 6.34
C GLU A 248 -18.59 -3.06 5.00
N LEU A 249 -17.67 -2.37 4.30
CA LEU A 249 -17.95 -1.75 3.00
C LEU A 249 -18.10 -2.77 1.85
N ARG A 250 -17.70 -4.02 2.04
CA ARG A 250 -17.85 -5.10 1.05
C ARG A 250 -19.03 -6.05 1.35
N ARG A 251 -19.61 -5.92 2.52
CA ARG A 251 -20.78 -6.70 2.95
C ARG A 251 -22.07 -6.20 2.28
#